data_57ad0ccae72fbc09c41cd66548f99ac6
#
_entry.id   57ad0ccae72fbc09c41cd66548f99ac6
#
_cell.length_a   1.000
_cell.length_b   1.000
_cell.length_c   1.000
_cell.angle_alpha   90.00
_cell.angle_beta   90.00
_cell.angle_gamma   90.00
#
_symmetry.space_group_name_H-M   'P 1'
#
loop_
_entity.id
_entity.type
_entity.pdbx_description
1 polymer ?
#
loop_
_entity_poly.entity_id
_entity_poly.type
_entity_poly.pdbx_seq_one_letter_code
_entity_poly.pdbx_strand_id
1 'polypeptide(L)'
;VTKSGLKKAVYANIAKAEDVHGAVVNGAEGIGLFRTEFLYMDRNQAPGEDEQFEAYSSVAKAMGGREVIIRTLDVGGDKHISYLEIEKEENPFMGLRAIRYCLKNTELFKVQLRALLRAACYGNIKIMLPLVCTEDEVIKAKSLLEECKAELSAEGKEYKKDIKLGIMVETPAAVLVAERLAAVSDFFSIGTNDLTGYTMAADRGNNEVSYLY
;
A
#
# COMPACT_ATOMS: atom_id res chain seq x y z
N VAL A 1 -7.51 3.61 -24.91
CA VAL A 1 -7.26 4.91 -25.53
C VAL A 1 -8.40 5.84 -25.15
N THR A 2 -8.10 7.05 -24.71
CA THR A 2 -9.10 8.06 -24.37
C THR A 2 -9.85 8.55 -25.62
N LYS A 3 -10.99 9.25 -25.44
CA LYS A 3 -11.72 9.87 -26.57
C LYS A 3 -10.85 10.86 -27.37
N SER A 4 -9.82 11.44 -26.73
CA SER A 4 -8.84 12.33 -27.39
C SER A 4 -7.69 11.59 -28.07
N GLY A 5 -7.71 10.25 -28.13
CA GLY A 5 -6.67 9.43 -28.76
C GLY A 5 -5.44 9.15 -27.87
N LEU A 6 -5.40 9.64 -26.64
CA LEU A 6 -4.27 9.40 -25.73
C LEU A 6 -4.28 7.96 -25.19
N LYS A 7 -3.19 7.23 -25.41
CA LYS A 7 -3.02 5.91 -24.80
C LYS A 7 -2.67 6.06 -23.32
N LYS A 8 -3.44 5.38 -22.44
CA LYS A 8 -3.18 5.25 -21.02
C LYS A 8 -3.07 3.78 -20.69
N ALA A 9 -2.14 3.43 -19.81
CA ALA A 9 -2.01 2.07 -19.28
C ALA A 9 -3.20 1.75 -18.36
N VAL A 10 -3.63 0.49 -18.39
CA VAL A 10 -4.70 -0.02 -17.52
C VAL A 10 -4.10 -1.06 -16.59
N TYR A 11 -4.16 -0.78 -15.30
CA TYR A 11 -3.62 -1.63 -14.25
C TYR A 11 -4.73 -2.30 -13.47
N ALA A 12 -4.46 -3.53 -13.01
CA ALA A 12 -5.40 -4.27 -12.18
C ALA A 12 -5.22 -3.98 -10.68
N ASN A 13 -6.29 -4.16 -9.93
CA ASN A 13 -6.25 -4.28 -8.47
C ASN A 13 -6.33 -5.76 -8.11
N ILE A 14 -5.47 -6.22 -7.21
CA ILE A 14 -5.45 -7.59 -6.72
C ILE A 14 -5.48 -7.63 -5.19
N ALA A 15 -6.01 -8.73 -4.65
CA ALA A 15 -6.06 -9.01 -3.22
C ALA A 15 -5.11 -10.14 -2.83
N LYS A 16 -4.88 -11.09 -3.74
CA LYS A 16 -4.05 -12.28 -3.53
C LYS A 16 -3.12 -12.49 -4.72
N ALA A 17 -2.05 -13.25 -4.49
CA ALA A 17 -1.07 -13.55 -5.55
C ALA A 17 -1.70 -14.34 -6.72
N GLU A 18 -2.69 -15.18 -6.44
CA GLU A 18 -3.42 -15.98 -7.43
C GLU A 18 -4.21 -15.12 -8.43
N ASP A 19 -4.61 -13.91 -8.04
CA ASP A 19 -5.38 -12.99 -8.89
C ASP A 19 -4.57 -12.51 -10.11
N VAL A 20 -3.23 -12.59 -10.04
CA VAL A 20 -2.33 -12.12 -11.10
C VAL A 20 -2.59 -12.81 -12.43
N HIS A 21 -2.84 -14.12 -12.41
CA HIS A 21 -3.13 -14.85 -13.65
C HIS A 21 -4.36 -14.27 -14.36
N GLY A 22 -5.44 -14.06 -13.62
CA GLY A 22 -6.64 -13.42 -14.13
C GLY A 22 -6.40 -12.02 -14.67
N ALA A 23 -5.63 -11.22 -13.95
CA ALA A 23 -5.26 -9.86 -14.37
C ALA A 23 -4.50 -9.87 -15.71
N VAL A 24 -3.51 -10.75 -15.85
CA VAL A 24 -2.69 -10.87 -17.08
C VAL A 24 -3.55 -11.33 -18.26
N VAL A 25 -4.37 -12.36 -18.08
CA VAL A 25 -5.26 -12.90 -19.15
C VAL A 25 -6.24 -11.83 -19.62
N ASN A 26 -6.74 -10.98 -18.71
CA ASN A 26 -7.62 -9.87 -19.06
C ASN A 26 -6.89 -8.61 -19.56
N GLY A 27 -5.59 -8.70 -19.84
CA GLY A 27 -4.83 -7.64 -20.51
C GLY A 27 -4.33 -6.53 -19.60
N ALA A 28 -4.20 -6.76 -18.29
CA ALA A 28 -3.61 -5.78 -17.39
C ALA A 28 -2.15 -5.46 -17.78
N GLU A 29 -1.84 -4.19 -17.91
CA GLU A 29 -0.49 -3.69 -18.27
C GLU A 29 0.41 -3.55 -17.04
N GLY A 30 -0.16 -3.68 -15.82
CA GLY A 30 0.51 -3.66 -14.53
C GLY A 30 -0.46 -3.97 -13.39
N ILE A 31 0.06 -4.01 -12.17
CA ILE A 31 -0.74 -4.04 -10.93
C ILE A 31 -0.67 -2.65 -10.30
N GLY A 32 -1.79 -1.94 -10.31
CA GLY A 32 -1.90 -0.59 -9.74
C GLY A 32 -2.11 -0.60 -8.23
N LEU A 33 -2.63 -1.72 -7.71
CA LEU A 33 -2.85 -1.90 -6.28
C LEU A 33 -2.83 -3.39 -5.93
N PHE A 34 -1.81 -3.81 -5.18
CA PHE A 34 -1.87 -5.06 -4.43
C PHE A 34 -2.21 -4.73 -2.97
N ARG A 35 -3.38 -5.18 -2.53
CA ARG A 35 -3.91 -4.97 -1.19
C ARG A 35 -3.36 -6.00 -0.23
N THR A 36 -2.39 -5.62 0.58
CA THR A 36 -1.66 -6.55 1.45
C THR A 36 -2.42 -6.96 2.71
N GLU A 37 -3.47 -6.25 3.10
CA GLU A 37 -4.28 -6.57 4.27
C GLU A 37 -4.84 -8.00 4.24
N PHE A 38 -5.10 -8.56 3.07
CA PHE A 38 -5.59 -9.93 2.92
C PHE A 38 -4.56 -10.99 3.36
N LEU A 39 -3.26 -10.67 3.37
CA LEU A 39 -2.23 -11.55 3.94
C LEU A 39 -2.31 -11.63 5.47
N TYR A 40 -2.91 -10.63 6.11
CA TYR A 40 -3.03 -10.51 7.56
C TYR A 40 -4.38 -11.01 8.08
N MET A 41 -5.38 -11.18 7.21
CA MET A 41 -6.73 -11.64 7.59
C MET A 41 -6.79 -13.16 7.75
N ASP A 42 -7.83 -13.65 8.44
CA ASP A 42 -8.17 -15.06 8.61
C ASP A 42 -7.04 -15.92 9.23
N ARG A 43 -6.30 -15.33 10.17
CA ARG A 43 -5.18 -15.98 10.87
C ARG A 43 -5.03 -15.47 12.31
N ASN A 44 -4.18 -16.12 13.08
CA ASN A 44 -3.99 -15.85 14.51
C ASN A 44 -2.72 -15.05 14.82
N GLN A 45 -1.89 -14.78 13.82
CA GLN A 45 -0.65 -14.00 13.97
C GLN A 45 -0.27 -13.32 12.66
N ALA A 46 0.52 -12.24 12.74
CA ALA A 46 1.01 -11.53 11.55
C ALA A 46 1.88 -12.43 10.67
N PRO A 47 1.80 -12.29 9.33
CA PRO A 47 2.67 -13.02 8.41
C PRO A 47 4.14 -12.62 8.63
N GLY A 48 5.03 -13.62 8.65
CA GLY A 48 6.47 -13.40 8.76
C GLY A 48 7.08 -12.79 7.49
N GLU A 49 8.37 -12.38 7.60
CA GLU A 49 9.10 -11.77 6.47
C GLU A 49 9.13 -12.69 5.25
N ASP A 50 9.45 -13.98 5.43
CA ASP A 50 9.59 -14.93 4.32
C ASP A 50 8.24 -15.22 3.64
N GLU A 51 7.17 -15.33 4.40
CA GLU A 51 5.83 -15.53 3.85
C GLU A 51 5.38 -14.33 2.99
N GLN A 52 5.59 -13.13 3.49
CA GLN A 52 5.31 -11.91 2.72
C GLN A 52 6.21 -11.80 1.49
N PHE A 53 7.50 -12.12 1.62
CA PHE A 53 8.45 -12.15 0.53
C PHE A 53 7.99 -13.11 -0.58
N GLU A 54 7.56 -14.32 -0.24
CA GLU A 54 7.06 -15.30 -1.22
C GLU A 54 5.83 -14.76 -1.96
N ALA A 55 4.86 -14.20 -1.25
CA ALA A 55 3.67 -13.61 -1.87
C ALA A 55 4.03 -12.47 -2.84
N TYR A 56 4.87 -11.53 -2.42
CA TYR A 56 5.23 -10.37 -3.26
C TYR A 56 6.12 -10.75 -4.43
N SER A 57 7.11 -11.64 -4.23
CA SER A 57 8.02 -12.08 -5.28
C SER A 57 7.30 -12.93 -6.34
N SER A 58 6.30 -13.75 -5.95
CA SER A 58 5.50 -14.53 -6.90
C SER A 58 4.72 -13.62 -7.86
N VAL A 59 4.11 -12.55 -7.32
CA VAL A 59 3.41 -11.53 -8.14
C VAL A 59 4.39 -10.82 -9.08
N ALA A 60 5.55 -10.39 -8.57
CA ALA A 60 6.56 -9.70 -9.36
C ALA A 60 7.06 -10.56 -10.54
N LYS A 61 7.35 -11.84 -10.28
CA LYS A 61 7.75 -12.82 -11.30
C LYS A 61 6.67 -13.03 -12.36
N ALA A 62 5.43 -13.24 -11.93
CA ALA A 62 4.28 -13.46 -12.83
C ALA A 62 3.99 -12.25 -13.72
N MET A 63 4.28 -11.03 -13.24
CA MET A 63 4.12 -9.80 -14.03
C MET A 63 5.24 -9.59 -15.08
N GLY A 64 6.33 -10.35 -15.05
CA GLY A 64 7.34 -10.36 -16.09
C GLY A 64 7.96 -8.98 -16.36
N GLY A 65 8.34 -8.24 -15.33
CA GLY A 65 8.94 -6.90 -15.40
C GLY A 65 7.92 -5.74 -15.50
N ARG A 66 6.64 -6.03 -15.69
CA ARG A 66 5.58 -5.01 -15.62
C ARG A 66 5.46 -4.48 -14.18
N GLU A 67 5.02 -3.23 -14.06
CA GLU A 67 4.92 -2.54 -12.77
C GLU A 67 3.96 -3.24 -11.80
N VAL A 68 4.38 -3.34 -10.54
CA VAL A 68 3.58 -3.87 -9.42
C VAL A 68 3.66 -2.87 -8.27
N ILE A 69 2.55 -2.19 -8.00
CA ILE A 69 2.45 -1.28 -6.86
C ILE A 69 1.85 -2.05 -5.69
N ILE A 70 2.63 -2.20 -4.62
CA ILE A 70 2.23 -2.90 -3.40
C ILE A 70 1.95 -1.88 -2.32
N ARG A 71 0.71 -1.84 -1.84
CA ARG A 71 0.30 -0.99 -0.74
C ARG A 71 0.70 -1.62 0.58
N THR A 72 1.37 -0.86 1.44
CA THR A 72 1.64 -1.29 2.81
C THR A 72 0.34 -1.49 3.59
N LEU A 73 0.41 -2.16 4.72
CA LEU A 73 -0.75 -2.57 5.50
C LEU A 73 -1.72 -1.42 5.74
N ASP A 74 -2.97 -1.60 5.28
CA ASP A 74 -4.10 -0.72 5.55
C ASP A 74 -5.10 -1.45 6.45
N VAL A 75 -4.83 -1.46 7.75
CA VAL A 75 -5.65 -2.04 8.82
C VAL A 75 -6.25 -0.92 9.66
N GLY A 76 -7.37 -1.19 10.32
CA GLY A 76 -8.19 -0.21 11.03
C GLY A 76 -9.42 0.19 10.19
N GLY A 77 -10.24 1.09 10.71
CA GLY A 77 -11.52 1.40 10.07
C GLY A 77 -12.48 0.20 10.17
N ASP A 78 -12.89 -0.32 9.03
CA ASP A 78 -13.76 -1.50 8.90
C ASP A 78 -13.00 -2.86 8.92
N LYS A 79 -11.67 -2.81 8.84
CA LYS A 79 -10.81 -3.99 8.76
C LYS A 79 -10.31 -4.39 10.15
N HIS A 80 -11.08 -5.22 10.83
CA HIS A 80 -10.69 -5.74 12.14
C HIS A 80 -9.88 -7.03 11.99
N ILE A 81 -8.65 -7.01 12.54
CA ILE A 81 -7.76 -8.18 12.60
C ILE A 81 -7.53 -8.47 14.10
N SER A 82 -8.03 -9.60 14.58
CA SER A 82 -8.18 -9.89 16.02
C SER A 82 -6.88 -9.90 16.81
N TYR A 83 -5.76 -10.29 16.21
CA TYR A 83 -4.45 -10.34 16.86
C TYR A 83 -3.65 -9.03 16.77
N LEU A 84 -4.11 -8.07 15.96
CA LEU A 84 -3.56 -6.73 15.99
C LEU A 84 -4.31 -5.94 17.06
N GLU A 85 -3.61 -5.61 18.14
CA GLU A 85 -4.19 -4.91 19.29
C GLU A 85 -4.56 -3.47 18.93
N ILE A 86 -5.67 -3.32 18.19
CA ILE A 86 -6.26 -2.01 17.86
C ILE A 86 -7.43 -1.81 18.82
N GLU A 87 -7.29 -0.85 19.71
CA GLU A 87 -8.36 -0.47 20.63
C GLU A 87 -9.61 -0.03 19.86
N LYS A 88 -10.77 -0.28 20.44
CA LYS A 88 -12.02 0.17 19.85
C LYS A 88 -12.11 1.69 19.93
N GLU A 89 -12.23 2.32 18.77
CA GLU A 89 -12.36 3.77 18.63
C GLU A 89 -13.80 4.15 18.28
N GLU A 90 -14.23 5.36 18.63
CA GLU A 90 -15.55 5.87 18.27
C GLU A 90 -15.67 6.15 16.76
N ASN A 91 -14.57 6.58 16.13
CA ASN A 91 -14.49 6.89 14.71
C ASN A 91 -13.29 6.18 14.06
N PRO A 92 -13.34 4.84 13.86
CA PRO A 92 -12.18 4.05 13.44
C PRO A 92 -11.56 4.48 12.12
N PHE A 93 -12.36 5.03 11.18
CA PHE A 93 -11.87 5.54 9.90
C PHE A 93 -10.97 6.77 10.04
N MET A 94 -11.13 7.53 11.14
CA MET A 94 -10.33 8.72 11.46
C MET A 94 -9.26 8.45 12.54
N GLY A 95 -9.17 7.23 13.02
CA GLY A 95 -8.33 6.82 14.14
C GLY A 95 -6.96 6.26 13.74
N LEU A 96 -6.51 5.28 14.53
CA LEU A 96 -5.24 4.57 14.36
C LEU A 96 -5.34 3.55 13.21
N ARG A 97 -5.13 4.03 11.99
CA ARG A 97 -5.33 3.26 10.76
C ARG A 97 -4.12 3.40 9.83
N ALA A 98 -3.86 2.36 9.04
CA ALA A 98 -2.92 2.38 7.92
C ALA A 98 -1.51 2.85 8.32
N ILE A 99 -0.95 3.88 7.66
CA ILE A 99 0.39 4.38 7.96
C ILE A 99 0.56 4.81 9.43
N ARG A 100 -0.49 5.32 10.06
CA ARG A 100 -0.46 5.70 11.49
C ARG A 100 -0.22 4.49 12.38
N TYR A 101 -0.91 3.37 12.09
CA TYR A 101 -0.72 2.09 12.77
C TYR A 101 0.70 1.56 12.52
N CYS A 102 1.15 1.57 11.28
CA CYS A 102 2.48 1.10 10.88
C CYS A 102 3.61 1.86 11.59
N LEU A 103 3.51 3.19 11.68
CA LEU A 103 4.50 4.04 12.35
C LEU A 103 4.47 3.92 13.88
N LYS A 104 3.34 3.51 14.47
CA LYS A 104 3.26 3.17 15.90
C LYS A 104 3.83 1.78 16.19
N ASN A 105 3.70 0.84 15.26
CA ASN A 105 4.12 -0.56 15.37
C ASN A 105 5.28 -0.85 14.40
N THR A 106 6.41 -0.19 14.62
CA THR A 106 7.54 -0.17 13.69
C THR A 106 8.13 -1.55 13.42
N GLU A 107 8.17 -2.46 14.38
CA GLU A 107 8.70 -3.81 14.19
C GLU A 107 7.83 -4.61 13.19
N LEU A 108 6.52 -4.54 13.31
CA LEU A 108 5.60 -5.16 12.34
C LEU A 108 5.77 -4.53 10.95
N PHE A 109 5.91 -3.21 10.90
CA PHE A 109 6.10 -2.49 9.64
C PHE A 109 7.44 -2.84 8.98
N LYS A 110 8.54 -2.95 9.75
CA LYS A 110 9.86 -3.36 9.25
C LYS A 110 9.83 -4.76 8.62
N VAL A 111 9.10 -5.72 9.21
CA VAL A 111 8.90 -7.05 8.60
C VAL A 111 8.33 -6.93 7.19
N GLN A 112 7.32 -6.09 6.98
CA GLN A 112 6.75 -5.85 5.66
C GLN A 112 7.72 -5.14 4.70
N LEU A 113 8.40 -4.08 5.17
CA LEU A 113 9.36 -3.33 4.36
C LEU A 113 10.54 -4.20 3.91
N ARG A 114 11.06 -5.06 4.79
CA ARG A 114 12.13 -6.02 4.47
C ARG A 114 11.68 -7.01 3.40
N ALA A 115 10.48 -7.58 3.55
CA ALA A 115 9.90 -8.48 2.55
C ALA A 115 9.75 -7.81 1.18
N LEU A 116 9.28 -6.56 1.14
CA LEU A 116 9.14 -5.76 -0.09
C LEU A 116 10.48 -5.46 -0.75
N LEU A 117 11.50 -5.07 0.03
CA LEU A 117 12.85 -4.81 -0.44
C LEU A 117 13.47 -6.05 -1.10
N ARG A 118 13.31 -7.23 -0.49
CA ARG A 118 13.79 -8.51 -1.01
C ARG A 118 13.02 -8.92 -2.27
N ALA A 119 11.69 -8.83 -2.24
CA ALA A 119 10.84 -9.20 -3.37
C ALA A 119 11.09 -8.32 -4.61
N ALA A 120 11.47 -7.07 -4.42
CA ALA A 120 11.75 -6.14 -5.52
C ALA A 120 12.98 -6.53 -6.37
N CYS A 121 13.81 -7.48 -5.93
CA CYS A 121 14.86 -8.08 -6.75
C CYS A 121 14.30 -8.95 -7.89
N TYR A 122 13.05 -9.38 -7.80
CA TYR A 122 12.40 -10.30 -8.73
C TYR A 122 11.48 -9.62 -9.76
N GLY A 123 11.35 -8.29 -9.71
CA GLY A 123 10.55 -7.55 -10.67
C GLY A 123 10.45 -6.06 -10.34
N ASN A 124 9.56 -5.35 -11.05
CA ASN A 124 9.40 -3.90 -10.93
C ASN A 124 8.37 -3.56 -9.83
N ILE A 125 8.75 -3.80 -8.57
CA ILE A 125 7.93 -3.46 -7.41
C ILE A 125 8.15 -2.01 -6.99
N LYS A 126 7.04 -1.33 -6.66
CA LYS A 126 7.00 -0.03 -5.98
C LYS A 126 6.20 -0.15 -4.69
N ILE A 127 6.61 0.56 -3.66
CA ILE A 127 5.93 0.63 -2.36
C ILE A 127 4.97 1.82 -2.37
N MET A 128 3.76 1.65 -1.85
CA MET A 128 2.76 2.70 -1.72
C MET A 128 2.25 2.77 -0.28
N LEU A 129 2.36 3.96 0.33
CA LEU A 129 1.86 4.22 1.69
C LEU A 129 0.40 4.69 1.62
N PRO A 130 -0.54 4.01 2.31
CA PRO A 130 -1.93 4.46 2.42
C PRO A 130 -2.12 5.54 3.48
N LEU A 131 -3.19 6.31 3.37
CA LEU A 131 -3.73 7.25 4.36
C LEU A 131 -2.74 8.33 4.83
N VAL A 132 -1.80 8.73 3.98
CA VAL A 132 -0.82 9.78 4.29
C VAL A 132 -1.52 11.13 4.41
N CYS A 133 -1.14 11.90 5.44
CA CYS A 133 -1.63 13.26 5.69
C CYS A 133 -0.51 14.29 5.70
N THR A 134 0.71 13.89 6.08
CA THR A 134 1.83 14.80 6.30
C THR A 134 3.13 14.28 5.69
N GLU A 135 4.09 15.18 5.44
CA GLU A 135 5.44 14.80 4.98
C GLU A 135 6.19 13.97 6.02
N ASP A 136 6.00 14.28 7.30
CA ASP A 136 6.68 13.57 8.40
C ASP A 136 6.38 12.08 8.39
N GLU A 137 5.16 11.67 7.99
CA GLU A 137 4.80 10.25 7.87
C GLU A 137 5.64 9.57 6.77
N VAL A 138 5.82 10.24 5.64
CA VAL A 138 6.63 9.73 4.52
C VAL A 138 8.11 9.68 4.89
N ILE A 139 8.62 10.73 5.53
CA ILE A 139 10.03 10.83 5.97
C ILE A 139 10.34 9.72 6.98
N LYS A 140 9.47 9.48 7.97
CA LYS A 140 9.62 8.39 8.94
C LYS A 140 9.59 7.01 8.27
N ALA A 141 8.68 6.78 7.32
CA ALA A 141 8.62 5.52 6.58
C ALA A 141 9.90 5.30 5.75
N LYS A 142 10.44 6.34 5.12
CA LYS A 142 11.73 6.28 4.41
C LYS A 142 12.89 5.99 5.35
N SER A 143 12.92 6.59 6.55
CA SER A 143 13.94 6.27 7.56
C SER A 143 13.92 4.80 7.94
N LEU A 144 12.75 4.23 8.22
CA LEU A 144 12.58 2.80 8.51
C LEU A 144 13.00 1.93 7.30
N LEU A 145 12.73 2.37 6.08
CA LEU A 145 13.16 1.66 4.88
C LEU A 145 14.69 1.60 4.77
N GLU A 146 15.40 2.70 5.09
CA GLU A 146 16.87 2.72 5.10
C GLU A 146 17.44 1.85 6.25
N GLU A 147 16.81 1.83 7.42
CA GLU A 147 17.18 0.90 8.49
C GLU A 147 17.05 -0.56 8.02
N CYS A 148 15.92 -0.91 7.38
CA CYS A 148 15.71 -2.25 6.82
C CYS A 148 16.78 -2.63 5.78
N LYS A 149 17.21 -1.68 4.93
CA LYS A 149 18.30 -1.91 3.98
C LYS A 149 19.62 -2.21 4.67
N ALA A 150 19.94 -1.46 5.75
CA ALA A 150 21.14 -1.68 6.54
C ALA A 150 21.13 -3.06 7.22
N GLU A 151 20.00 -3.47 7.80
CA GLU A 151 19.82 -4.79 8.41
C GLU A 151 19.97 -5.92 7.39
N LEU A 152 19.29 -5.85 6.25
CA LEU A 152 19.40 -6.84 5.18
C LEU A 152 20.82 -6.96 4.65
N SER A 153 21.52 -5.82 4.54
CA SER A 153 22.94 -5.78 4.15
C SER A 153 23.84 -6.49 5.16
N ALA A 154 23.61 -6.25 6.46
CA ALA A 154 24.36 -6.90 7.54
C ALA A 154 24.10 -8.42 7.59
N GLU A 155 22.91 -8.86 7.22
CA GLU A 155 22.52 -10.28 7.13
C GLU A 155 23.01 -10.95 5.82
N GLY A 156 23.58 -10.21 4.88
CA GLY A 156 23.97 -10.72 3.55
C GLY A 156 22.80 -11.09 2.65
N LYS A 157 21.60 -10.57 2.90
CA LYS A 157 20.40 -10.80 2.10
C LYS A 157 20.34 -9.82 0.93
N GLU A 158 19.96 -10.31 -0.26
CA GLU A 158 19.75 -9.46 -1.42
C GLU A 158 18.49 -8.59 -1.26
N TYR A 159 18.58 -7.33 -1.70
CA TYR A 159 17.48 -6.37 -1.70
C TYR A 159 17.65 -5.30 -2.78
N LYS A 160 16.55 -4.68 -3.20
CA LYS A 160 16.53 -3.58 -4.17
C LYS A 160 16.88 -2.25 -3.50
N LYS A 161 18.06 -1.69 -3.86
CA LYS A 161 18.57 -0.45 -3.26
C LYS A 161 17.72 0.78 -3.60
N ASP A 162 17.26 0.86 -4.85
CA ASP A 162 16.57 2.01 -5.46
C ASP A 162 15.06 1.78 -5.62
N ILE A 163 14.45 1.03 -4.68
CA ILE A 163 13.00 0.83 -4.69
C ILE A 163 12.27 2.16 -4.55
N LYS A 164 11.24 2.35 -5.38
CA LYS A 164 10.41 3.55 -5.37
C LYS A 164 9.36 3.49 -4.27
N LEU A 165 9.21 4.61 -3.53
CA LEU A 165 8.21 4.75 -2.48
C LEU A 165 7.31 5.95 -2.80
N GLY A 166 6.03 5.65 -3.03
CA GLY A 166 4.99 6.63 -3.28
C GLY A 166 3.90 6.60 -2.21
N ILE A 167 2.88 7.41 -2.41
CA ILE A 167 1.75 7.54 -1.49
C ILE A 167 0.42 7.40 -2.22
N MET A 168 -0.61 6.99 -1.47
CA MET A 168 -1.99 7.13 -1.90
C MET A 168 -2.55 8.47 -1.39
N VAL A 169 -2.91 9.34 -2.32
CA VAL A 169 -3.60 10.60 -2.02
C VAL A 169 -5.08 10.27 -1.84
N GLU A 170 -5.50 10.13 -0.59
CA GLU A 170 -6.84 9.69 -0.23
C GLU A 170 -7.40 10.42 1.02
N THR A 171 -6.69 11.45 1.46
CA THR A 171 -7.16 12.36 2.50
C THR A 171 -7.19 13.79 1.98
N PRO A 172 -8.16 14.65 2.40
CA PRO A 172 -8.14 16.08 2.05
C PRO A 172 -6.85 16.78 2.46
N ALA A 173 -6.24 16.37 3.58
CA ALA A 173 -4.95 16.89 4.03
C ALA A 173 -3.85 16.66 2.97
N ALA A 174 -3.75 15.43 2.42
CA ALA A 174 -2.75 15.12 1.39
C ALA A 174 -2.96 15.97 0.11
N VAL A 175 -4.20 16.27 -0.26
CA VAL A 175 -4.49 17.16 -1.41
C VAL A 175 -3.98 18.57 -1.14
N LEU A 176 -4.26 19.12 0.05
CA LEU A 176 -3.86 20.49 0.42
C LEU A 176 -2.33 20.69 0.49
N VAL A 177 -1.59 19.63 0.83
CA VAL A 177 -0.12 19.69 0.93
C VAL A 177 0.59 18.89 -0.18
N ALA A 178 -0.09 18.64 -1.30
CA ALA A 178 0.40 17.76 -2.36
C ALA A 178 1.78 18.16 -2.92
N GLU A 179 2.06 19.44 -3.08
CA GLU A 179 3.39 19.92 -3.53
C GLU A 179 4.51 19.51 -2.56
N ARG A 180 4.25 19.61 -1.26
CA ARG A 180 5.21 19.21 -0.23
C ARG A 180 5.40 17.70 -0.22
N LEU A 181 4.32 16.93 -0.33
CA LEU A 181 4.36 15.48 -0.43
C LEU A 181 5.08 15.00 -1.71
N ALA A 182 4.95 15.74 -2.82
CA ALA A 182 5.67 15.43 -4.07
C ALA A 182 7.19 15.58 -3.92
N ALA A 183 7.67 16.47 -3.06
CA ALA A 183 9.10 16.62 -2.79
C ALA A 183 9.72 15.43 -2.05
N VAL A 184 8.90 14.65 -1.33
CA VAL A 184 9.35 13.53 -0.50
C VAL A 184 8.86 12.16 -1.00
N SER A 185 8.13 12.09 -2.10
CA SER A 185 7.55 10.86 -2.66
C SER A 185 7.99 10.66 -4.11
N ASP A 186 8.07 9.40 -4.56
CA ASP A 186 8.46 9.08 -5.94
C ASP A 186 7.26 9.08 -6.91
N PHE A 187 6.04 8.87 -6.43
CA PHE A 187 4.82 8.86 -7.22
C PHE A 187 3.59 9.01 -6.33
N PHE A 188 2.47 9.36 -6.96
CA PHE A 188 1.15 9.42 -6.35
C PHE A 188 0.20 8.41 -6.98
N SER A 189 -0.65 7.82 -6.16
CA SER A 189 -1.89 7.15 -6.55
C SER A 189 -3.06 7.91 -5.93
N ILE A 190 -4.22 7.90 -6.56
CA ILE A 190 -5.41 8.56 -6.01
C ILE A 190 -6.37 7.50 -5.49
N GLY A 191 -6.61 7.50 -4.17
CA GLY A 191 -7.57 6.62 -3.51
C GLY A 191 -8.96 7.27 -3.48
N THR A 192 -9.70 7.17 -4.58
CA THR A 192 -10.96 7.93 -4.75
C THR A 192 -12.02 7.61 -3.72
N ASN A 193 -12.10 6.37 -3.23
CA ASN A 193 -13.10 5.97 -2.24
C ASN A 193 -12.93 6.74 -0.91
N ASP A 194 -11.74 6.64 -0.31
CA ASP A 194 -11.46 7.31 0.95
C ASP A 194 -11.42 8.84 0.77
N LEU A 195 -10.83 9.33 -0.33
CA LEU A 195 -10.81 10.77 -0.63
C LEU A 195 -12.22 11.35 -0.73
N THR A 196 -13.14 10.68 -1.43
CA THR A 196 -14.53 11.12 -1.51
C THR A 196 -15.19 11.06 -0.13
N GLY A 197 -15.05 9.94 0.59
CA GLY A 197 -15.64 9.76 1.91
C GLY A 197 -15.23 10.84 2.90
N TYR A 198 -13.94 11.13 2.99
CA TYR A 198 -13.44 12.17 3.90
C TYR A 198 -13.79 13.60 3.44
N THR A 199 -13.77 13.84 2.12
CA THR A 199 -14.08 15.19 1.60
C THR A 199 -15.55 15.53 1.75
N MET A 200 -16.42 14.56 1.46
CA MET A 200 -17.88 14.73 1.54
C MET A 200 -18.45 14.41 2.92
N ALA A 201 -17.63 13.91 3.84
CA ALA A 201 -18.07 13.39 5.15
C ALA A 201 -19.20 12.35 5.00
N ALA A 202 -19.11 11.48 4.01
CA ALA A 202 -20.14 10.51 3.65
C ALA A 202 -19.59 9.08 3.74
N ASP A 203 -20.36 8.19 4.35
CA ASP A 203 -20.10 6.76 4.38
C ASP A 203 -20.64 6.12 3.10
N ARG A 204 -19.76 5.58 2.25
CA ARG A 204 -20.15 4.88 1.01
C ARG A 204 -21.01 3.63 1.23
N GLY A 205 -20.95 3.06 2.44
CA GLY A 205 -21.78 1.91 2.84
C GLY A 205 -23.19 2.29 3.24
N ASN A 206 -23.46 3.59 3.46
CA ASN A 206 -24.76 4.08 3.85
C ASN A 206 -25.56 4.57 2.62
N ASN A 207 -26.59 3.82 2.25
CA ASN A 207 -27.42 4.11 1.07
C ASN A 207 -28.14 5.48 1.16
N GLU A 208 -28.44 5.97 2.36
CA GLU A 208 -29.14 7.23 2.57
C GLU A 208 -28.31 8.46 2.15
N VAL A 209 -26.98 8.33 2.12
CA VAL A 209 -26.06 9.39 1.73
C VAL A 209 -25.26 9.06 0.47
N SER A 210 -25.56 7.95 -0.21
CA SER A 210 -24.84 7.48 -1.39
C SER A 210 -24.88 8.48 -2.57
N TYR A 211 -25.85 9.40 -2.59
CA TYR A 211 -25.95 10.47 -3.59
C TYR A 211 -24.80 11.49 -3.52
N LEU A 212 -23.99 11.46 -2.46
CA LEU A 212 -22.81 12.32 -2.30
C LEU A 212 -21.52 11.72 -2.91
N TYR A 213 -21.60 10.47 -3.39
CA TYR A 213 -20.44 9.75 -3.95
C TYR A 213 -20.32 9.87 -5.46
#